data_b86847eaef081558c72e1e7237d78185
#
_entry.id   b86847eaef081558c72e1e7237d78185
#
_cell.length_a   1.000
_cell.length_b   1.000
_cell.length_c   1.000
_cell.angle_alpha   90.00
_cell.angle_beta   90.00
_cell.angle_gamma   90.00
#
_symmetry.space_group_name_H-M   'P 1'
#
loop_
_entity.id
_entity.type
_entity.pdbx_description
1 polymer ?
#
loop_
_entity_poly.entity_id
_entity_poly.type
_entity_poly.pdbx_seq_one_letter_code
_entity_poly.pdbx_strand_id
1 'polypeptide(L)'
;MAHDIDPELAAALAALPKAPNGALLDLSDIPVCRERVAAAEEWLPAPEPDPRVKSETLSLPRADGTVLDVLMFHPGDPDRARPALVHFHAGGQVLGSAHDRTARAYCADLALRLDVVLAAVDYRLAPETPAPGAAEDGHLAYTYLTAHAAEHGIAPDRIGLAGASGGGAVATAAALMVRDRGERPPRLLSLHYPMLDDRGVTRSSREITDLGVWDRQENLYAWAAVLGDRVGAPDVHPYCAPGRATDLGGLPDTFIAVGQFDVFRDEDIDFARRLIAAGVPVDLHVYAHAFHSWDVFAPHSALTRTFEQTWHDYLRRHLHG
;
A
#
# COMPACT_ATOMS: atom_id res chain seq x y z
N MET A 1 -17.09 12.40 19.30
CA MET A 1 -18.12 13.10 18.45
C MET A 1 -18.48 12.14 17.35
N ALA A 2 -19.77 12.03 16.98
CA ALA A 2 -20.14 11.19 15.83
C ALA A 2 -19.43 11.74 14.57
N HIS A 3 -18.76 10.88 13.85
CA HIS A 3 -18.13 11.24 12.57
C HIS A 3 -19.22 11.37 11.50
N ASP A 4 -19.15 12.47 10.73
CA ASP A 4 -20.07 12.71 9.61
C ASP A 4 -19.55 11.96 8.36
N ILE A 5 -19.75 10.63 8.38
CA ILE A 5 -19.32 9.73 7.30
C ILE A 5 -20.31 9.83 6.14
N ASP A 6 -19.81 9.74 4.91
CA ASP A 6 -20.67 9.63 3.71
C ASP A 6 -21.71 8.52 3.88
N PRO A 7 -22.98 8.73 3.53
CA PRO A 7 -24.05 7.75 3.77
C PRO A 7 -23.83 6.39 3.09
N GLU A 8 -23.24 6.33 1.88
CA GLU A 8 -22.93 5.07 1.21
C GLU A 8 -21.80 4.33 1.95
N LEU A 9 -20.80 5.08 2.43
CA LEU A 9 -19.70 4.54 3.21
C LEU A 9 -20.17 4.08 4.60
N ALA A 10 -21.05 4.83 5.26
CA ALA A 10 -21.61 4.47 6.56
C ALA A 10 -22.43 3.18 6.48
N ALA A 11 -23.21 3.00 5.40
CA ALA A 11 -23.97 1.77 5.18
C ALA A 11 -23.05 0.56 4.97
N ALA A 12 -21.96 0.72 4.22
CA ALA A 12 -20.95 -0.32 4.02
C ALA A 12 -20.25 -0.68 5.34
N LEU A 13 -19.81 0.33 6.11
CA LEU A 13 -19.16 0.16 7.41
C LEU A 13 -20.06 -0.59 8.42
N ALA A 14 -21.35 -0.29 8.42
CA ALA A 14 -22.31 -0.95 9.30
C ALA A 14 -22.54 -2.43 8.95
N ALA A 15 -22.29 -2.82 7.70
CA ALA A 15 -22.44 -4.19 7.21
C ALA A 15 -21.21 -5.07 7.47
N LEU A 16 -20.08 -4.47 7.84
CA LEU A 16 -18.82 -5.22 8.07
C LEU A 16 -18.95 -6.13 9.31
N PRO A 17 -18.42 -7.37 9.24
CA PRO A 17 -18.35 -8.27 10.38
C PRO A 17 -17.43 -7.65 11.44
N LYS A 18 -17.83 -7.77 12.71
CA LYS A 18 -17.05 -7.23 13.82
C LYS A 18 -16.38 -8.34 14.64
N ALA A 19 -15.15 -8.10 15.05
CA ALA A 19 -14.45 -8.89 16.05
C ALA A 19 -15.10 -8.73 17.44
N PRO A 20 -14.72 -9.58 18.43
CA PRO A 20 -15.23 -9.45 19.80
C PRO A 20 -14.95 -8.09 20.45
N ASN A 21 -13.89 -7.40 20.06
CA ASN A 21 -13.56 -6.04 20.50
C ASN A 21 -14.42 -4.94 19.86
N GLY A 22 -15.30 -5.30 18.89
CA GLY A 22 -16.19 -4.37 18.19
C GLY A 22 -15.57 -3.73 16.93
N ALA A 23 -14.27 -3.93 16.69
CA ALA A 23 -13.60 -3.52 15.44
C ALA A 23 -13.73 -4.58 14.34
N LEU A 24 -13.36 -4.25 13.12
CA LEU A 24 -13.22 -5.23 12.03
C LEU A 24 -12.05 -6.19 12.29
N LEU A 25 -10.92 -5.62 12.69
CA LEU A 25 -9.69 -6.32 13.01
C LEU A 25 -9.44 -6.28 14.52
N ASP A 26 -8.84 -7.33 15.06
CA ASP A 26 -8.33 -7.37 16.43
C ASP A 26 -6.86 -7.79 16.38
N LEU A 27 -5.99 -6.80 16.38
CA LEU A 27 -4.54 -7.01 16.32
C LEU A 27 -3.90 -7.25 17.70
N SER A 28 -4.68 -7.36 18.77
CA SER A 28 -4.16 -7.77 20.07
C SER A 28 -3.59 -9.19 20.06
N ASP A 29 -4.09 -10.03 19.12
CA ASP A 29 -3.55 -11.36 18.80
C ASP A 29 -3.44 -11.49 17.26
N ILE A 30 -2.28 -11.14 16.69
CA ILE A 30 -2.04 -11.13 15.26
C ILE A 30 -2.25 -12.51 14.62
N PRO A 31 -1.73 -13.63 15.16
CA PRO A 31 -2.02 -14.96 14.64
C PRO A 31 -3.51 -15.27 14.51
N VAL A 32 -4.29 -15.03 15.55
CA VAL A 32 -5.75 -15.25 15.52
C VAL A 32 -6.43 -14.31 14.52
N CYS A 33 -5.98 -13.04 14.43
CA CYS A 33 -6.49 -12.11 13.44
C CYS A 33 -6.23 -12.60 12.01
N ARG A 34 -5.03 -13.12 11.72
CA ARG A 34 -4.68 -13.71 10.42
C ARG A 34 -5.57 -14.89 10.05
N GLU A 35 -5.81 -15.83 11.00
CA GLU A 35 -6.71 -16.94 10.77
C GLU A 35 -8.13 -16.48 10.41
N ARG A 36 -8.64 -15.45 11.08
CA ARG A 36 -9.96 -14.86 10.78
C ARG A 36 -10.01 -14.20 9.42
N VAL A 37 -8.97 -13.45 9.05
CA VAL A 37 -8.87 -12.80 7.73
C VAL A 37 -8.79 -13.86 6.64
N ALA A 38 -7.98 -14.90 6.81
CA ALA A 38 -7.88 -16.02 5.86
C ALA A 38 -9.22 -16.74 5.69
N ALA A 39 -9.93 -17.00 6.80
CA ALA A 39 -11.27 -17.61 6.72
C ALA A 39 -12.28 -16.69 6.00
N ALA A 40 -12.19 -15.37 6.19
CA ALA A 40 -13.06 -14.42 5.48
C ALA A 40 -12.76 -14.37 3.98
N GLU A 41 -11.50 -14.53 3.56
CA GLU A 41 -11.09 -14.59 2.15
C GLU A 41 -11.84 -15.68 1.35
N GLU A 42 -12.20 -16.79 1.98
CA GLU A 42 -12.96 -17.86 1.32
C GLU A 42 -14.37 -17.42 0.89
N TRP A 43 -14.96 -16.46 1.62
CA TRP A 43 -16.33 -16.00 1.42
C TRP A 43 -16.44 -14.66 0.72
N LEU A 44 -15.34 -13.90 0.63
CA LEU A 44 -15.35 -12.63 -0.07
C LEU A 44 -15.52 -12.83 -1.58
N PRO A 45 -16.29 -11.97 -2.25
CA PRO A 45 -16.37 -12.00 -3.71
C PRO A 45 -15.00 -11.75 -4.32
N ALA A 46 -14.51 -12.69 -5.11
CA ALA A 46 -13.36 -12.48 -5.98
C ALA A 46 -13.77 -12.97 -7.37
N PRO A 47 -13.85 -12.07 -8.34
CA PRO A 47 -14.17 -12.44 -9.70
C PRO A 47 -13.08 -13.38 -10.25
N GLU A 48 -13.49 -14.30 -11.13
CA GLU A 48 -12.52 -15.10 -11.88
C GLU A 48 -11.59 -14.18 -12.67
N PRO A 49 -10.29 -14.48 -12.71
CA PRO A 49 -9.34 -13.68 -13.47
C PRO A 49 -9.75 -13.58 -14.95
N ASP A 50 -9.69 -12.38 -15.51
CA ASP A 50 -9.96 -12.18 -16.93
C ASP A 50 -8.94 -12.99 -17.75
N PRO A 51 -9.39 -13.83 -18.71
CA PRO A 51 -8.49 -14.69 -19.51
C PRO A 51 -7.50 -13.90 -20.37
N ARG A 52 -7.71 -12.60 -20.53
CA ARG A 52 -6.77 -11.69 -21.18
C ARG A 52 -5.55 -11.34 -20.31
N VAL A 53 -5.58 -11.66 -19.01
CA VAL A 53 -4.47 -11.42 -18.09
C VAL A 53 -3.78 -12.74 -17.79
N LYS A 54 -2.53 -12.86 -18.22
CA LYS A 54 -1.68 -14.00 -17.85
C LYS A 54 -0.99 -13.70 -16.54
N SER A 55 -0.97 -14.66 -15.62
CA SER A 55 -0.26 -14.52 -14.34
C SER A 55 0.81 -15.60 -14.19
N GLU A 56 1.94 -15.19 -13.61
CA GLU A 56 3.04 -16.07 -13.21
C GLU A 56 3.59 -15.63 -11.86
N THR A 57 4.31 -16.51 -11.18
CA THR A 57 5.03 -16.18 -9.95
C THR A 57 6.52 -16.15 -10.24
N LEU A 58 7.12 -15.00 -9.97
CA LEU A 58 8.55 -14.81 -10.03
C LEU A 58 9.12 -14.98 -8.61
N SER A 59 10.02 -15.93 -8.44
CA SER A 59 10.64 -16.24 -7.15
C SER A 59 12.05 -15.67 -7.08
N LEU A 60 12.28 -14.65 -6.27
CA LEU A 60 13.54 -13.93 -6.14
C LEU A 60 14.30 -14.41 -4.90
N PRO A 61 15.58 -14.82 -5.03
CA PRO A 61 16.39 -15.21 -3.87
C PRO A 61 16.73 -13.97 -3.02
N ARG A 62 16.47 -14.06 -1.71
CA ARG A 62 16.95 -13.08 -0.72
C ARG A 62 18.38 -13.40 -0.29
N ALA A 63 19.06 -12.44 0.31
CA ALA A 63 20.42 -12.59 0.79
C ALA A 63 20.55 -13.64 1.94
N ASP A 64 19.47 -13.89 2.67
CA ASP A 64 19.40 -14.90 3.74
C ASP A 64 19.10 -16.33 3.23
N GLY A 65 18.96 -16.50 1.91
CA GLY A 65 18.67 -17.78 1.27
C GLY A 65 17.16 -18.13 1.19
N THR A 66 16.29 -17.29 1.75
CA THR A 66 14.83 -17.41 1.56
C THR A 66 14.41 -16.85 0.20
N VAL A 67 13.14 -16.99 -0.15
CA VAL A 67 12.61 -16.57 -1.46
C VAL A 67 11.53 -15.51 -1.27
N LEU A 68 11.58 -14.47 -2.11
CA LEU A 68 10.53 -13.49 -2.26
C LEU A 68 9.69 -13.86 -3.48
N ASP A 69 8.40 -14.07 -3.30
CA ASP A 69 7.48 -14.22 -4.41
C ASP A 69 6.96 -12.85 -4.88
N VAL A 70 6.99 -12.67 -6.20
CA VAL A 70 6.37 -11.53 -6.89
C VAL A 70 5.39 -12.08 -7.91
N LEU A 71 4.12 -11.80 -7.73
CA LEU A 71 3.07 -12.25 -8.65
C LEU A 71 2.95 -11.23 -9.78
N MET A 72 3.26 -11.70 -10.98
CA MET A 72 3.23 -10.89 -12.19
C MET A 72 1.90 -11.07 -12.92
N PHE A 73 1.29 -9.96 -13.34
CA PHE A 73 0.05 -9.93 -14.11
C PHE A 73 0.29 -9.18 -15.42
N HIS A 74 0.22 -9.91 -16.54
CA HIS A 74 0.50 -9.40 -17.88
C HIS A 74 -0.80 -9.28 -18.68
N PRO A 75 -1.29 -8.06 -18.98
CA PRO A 75 -2.48 -7.89 -19.80
C PRO A 75 -2.14 -8.06 -21.30
N GLY A 76 -2.99 -8.80 -22.02
CA GLY A 76 -2.96 -8.88 -23.49
C GLY A 76 -1.68 -9.47 -24.09
N ASP A 77 -1.17 -8.84 -25.16
CA ASP A 77 -0.02 -9.32 -25.93
C ASP A 77 1.30 -9.21 -25.15
N PRO A 78 2.03 -10.32 -24.93
CA PRO A 78 3.29 -10.32 -24.20
C PRO A 78 4.46 -9.67 -24.96
N ASP A 79 4.37 -9.53 -26.29
CA ASP A 79 5.46 -9.00 -27.11
C ASP A 79 5.54 -7.46 -27.10
N ARG A 80 4.57 -6.80 -26.47
CA ARG A 80 4.56 -5.35 -26.31
C ARG A 80 5.13 -4.93 -24.97
N ALA A 81 6.22 -4.17 -24.97
CA ALA A 81 6.75 -3.56 -23.74
C ALA A 81 5.73 -2.56 -23.14
N ARG A 82 5.39 -2.75 -21.87
CA ARG A 82 4.43 -1.95 -21.11
C ARG A 82 5.08 -1.23 -19.95
N PRO A 83 4.49 -0.15 -19.45
CA PRO A 83 4.80 0.32 -18.11
C PRO A 83 4.56 -0.78 -17.07
N ALA A 84 5.18 -0.66 -15.91
CA ALA A 84 4.91 -1.57 -14.80
C ALA A 84 4.56 -0.80 -13.53
N LEU A 85 3.76 -1.44 -12.67
CA LEU A 85 3.44 -0.98 -11.35
C LEU A 85 3.81 -2.08 -10.34
N VAL A 86 4.81 -1.82 -9.50
CA VAL A 86 5.16 -2.68 -8.37
C VAL A 86 4.25 -2.32 -7.22
N HIS A 87 3.41 -3.27 -6.82
CA HIS A 87 2.32 -3.07 -5.90
C HIS A 87 2.56 -3.77 -4.56
N PHE A 88 2.30 -3.06 -3.48
CA PHE A 88 2.40 -3.55 -2.10
C PHE A 88 1.03 -3.52 -1.43
N HIS A 89 0.57 -4.70 -0.99
CA HIS A 89 -0.76 -4.86 -0.39
C HIS A 89 -0.88 -4.13 0.97
N ALA A 90 -2.12 -3.83 1.36
CA ALA A 90 -2.45 -3.28 2.68
C ALA A 90 -2.28 -4.33 3.78
N GLY A 91 -2.55 -3.94 5.03
CA GLY A 91 -2.55 -4.85 6.20
C GLY A 91 -1.55 -4.49 7.29
N GLY A 92 -1.14 -3.22 7.41
CA GLY A 92 -0.28 -2.71 8.48
C GLY A 92 1.09 -3.38 8.58
N GLN A 93 1.57 -4.04 7.51
CA GLN A 93 2.76 -4.89 7.47
C GLN A 93 2.65 -6.12 8.38
N VAL A 94 1.47 -6.46 8.87
CA VAL A 94 1.20 -7.60 9.75
C VAL A 94 0.17 -8.58 9.19
N LEU A 95 -0.61 -8.18 8.20
CA LEU A 95 -1.69 -8.94 7.55
C LEU A 95 -1.56 -8.91 6.02
N GLY A 96 -2.26 -9.84 5.35
CA GLY A 96 -2.40 -9.90 3.90
C GLY A 96 -1.27 -10.67 3.21
N SER A 97 -1.51 -10.98 1.95
CA SER A 97 -0.57 -11.64 1.05
C SER A 97 -0.89 -11.27 -0.40
N ALA A 98 0.12 -11.20 -1.25
CA ALA A 98 -0.10 -11.09 -2.69
C ALA A 98 -0.78 -12.35 -3.28
N HIS A 99 -0.75 -13.47 -2.55
CA HIS A 99 -1.40 -14.72 -2.92
C HIS A 99 -2.89 -14.77 -2.56
N ASP A 100 -3.40 -13.83 -1.74
CA ASP A 100 -4.81 -13.78 -1.38
C ASP A 100 -5.68 -13.67 -2.64
N ARG A 101 -6.80 -14.38 -2.66
CA ARG A 101 -7.67 -14.48 -3.82
C ARG A 101 -8.22 -13.13 -4.26
N THR A 102 -8.60 -12.30 -3.29
CA THR A 102 -9.09 -10.93 -3.54
C THR A 102 -7.98 -10.02 -4.05
N ALA A 103 -6.76 -10.11 -3.51
CA ALA A 103 -5.61 -9.35 -3.97
C ALA A 103 -5.23 -9.70 -5.42
N ARG A 104 -5.24 -11.00 -5.76
CA ARG A 104 -4.96 -11.47 -7.13
C ARG A 104 -6.00 -10.96 -8.14
N ALA A 105 -7.30 -11.03 -7.77
CA ALA A 105 -8.38 -10.53 -8.61
C ALA A 105 -8.26 -9.01 -8.84
N TYR A 106 -7.99 -8.26 -7.79
CA TYR A 106 -7.75 -6.81 -7.86
C TYR A 106 -6.54 -6.47 -8.76
N CYS A 107 -5.42 -7.15 -8.56
CA CYS A 107 -4.20 -6.91 -9.35
C CYS A 107 -4.39 -7.22 -10.84
N ALA A 108 -5.11 -8.31 -11.16
CA ALA A 108 -5.41 -8.67 -12.54
C ALA A 108 -6.33 -7.65 -13.21
N ASP A 109 -7.38 -7.19 -12.53
CA ASP A 109 -8.28 -6.16 -13.01
C ASP A 109 -7.55 -4.82 -13.25
N LEU A 110 -6.72 -4.41 -12.29
CA LEU A 110 -5.93 -3.18 -12.39
C LEU A 110 -4.92 -3.23 -13.54
N ALA A 111 -4.23 -4.35 -13.73
CA ALA A 111 -3.31 -4.55 -14.86
C ALA A 111 -4.02 -4.34 -16.19
N LEU A 112 -5.23 -4.88 -16.33
CA LEU A 112 -6.02 -4.76 -17.53
C LEU A 112 -6.55 -3.33 -17.76
N ARG A 113 -7.10 -2.71 -16.71
CA ARG A 113 -7.67 -1.35 -16.78
C ARG A 113 -6.64 -0.29 -17.12
N LEU A 114 -5.40 -0.48 -16.65
CA LEU A 114 -4.31 0.47 -16.85
C LEU A 114 -3.38 0.12 -18.01
N ASP A 115 -3.53 -1.06 -18.61
CA ASP A 115 -2.60 -1.61 -19.63
C ASP A 115 -1.13 -1.60 -19.15
N VAL A 116 -0.89 -2.08 -17.92
CA VAL A 116 0.43 -2.17 -17.27
C VAL A 116 0.74 -3.61 -16.86
N VAL A 117 2.02 -3.96 -16.81
CA VAL A 117 2.44 -5.14 -16.06
C VAL A 117 2.31 -4.81 -14.58
N LEU A 118 1.52 -5.58 -13.84
CA LEU A 118 1.42 -5.38 -12.40
C LEU A 118 2.21 -6.46 -11.68
N ALA A 119 3.11 -6.06 -10.78
CA ALA A 119 3.95 -6.92 -9.98
C ALA A 119 3.55 -6.79 -8.51
N ALA A 120 2.76 -7.74 -8.00
CA ALA A 120 2.32 -7.77 -6.62
C ALA A 120 3.38 -8.48 -5.76
N VAL A 121 3.95 -7.76 -4.80
CA VAL A 121 5.05 -8.23 -3.95
C VAL A 121 4.48 -8.88 -2.70
N ASP A 122 4.84 -10.16 -2.47
CA ASP A 122 4.50 -10.90 -1.25
C ASP A 122 5.59 -10.66 -0.20
N TYR A 123 5.63 -9.44 0.32
CA TYR A 123 6.66 -9.00 1.25
C TYR A 123 6.51 -9.64 2.64
N ARG A 124 7.63 -9.82 3.34
CA ARG A 124 7.67 -10.40 4.69
C ARG A 124 6.91 -9.55 5.69
N LEU A 125 6.16 -10.19 6.56
CA LEU A 125 5.32 -9.56 7.57
C LEU A 125 5.98 -9.56 8.96
N ALA A 126 5.62 -8.56 9.75
CA ALA A 126 5.90 -8.50 11.16
C ALA A 126 4.81 -9.30 11.95
N PRO A 127 5.11 -9.83 13.16
CA PRO A 127 6.37 -9.68 13.90
C PRO A 127 7.48 -10.65 13.48
N GLU A 128 7.22 -11.63 12.61
CA GLU A 128 8.21 -12.66 12.21
C GLU A 128 9.42 -12.03 11.54
N THR A 129 9.19 -10.97 10.73
CA THR A 129 10.24 -10.17 10.15
C THR A 129 10.04 -8.70 10.50
N PRO A 130 10.77 -8.18 11.51
CA PRO A 130 10.70 -6.76 11.85
C PRO A 130 11.17 -5.85 10.71
N ALA A 131 10.78 -4.57 10.77
CA ALA A 131 11.30 -3.58 9.85
C ALA A 131 12.85 -3.46 9.97
N PRO A 132 13.57 -3.28 8.85
CA PRO A 132 13.08 -2.90 7.52
C PRO A 132 12.81 -4.06 6.54
N GLY A 133 12.60 -5.31 6.99
CA GLY A 133 12.55 -6.48 6.11
C GLY A 133 11.55 -6.37 4.96
N ALA A 134 10.33 -5.83 5.21
CA ALA A 134 9.36 -5.57 4.15
C ALA A 134 9.86 -4.54 3.12
N ALA A 135 10.54 -3.49 3.57
CA ALA A 135 11.13 -2.47 2.69
C ALA A 135 12.28 -3.04 1.84
N GLU A 136 13.10 -3.93 2.42
CA GLU A 136 14.15 -4.66 1.69
C GLU A 136 13.57 -5.55 0.60
N ASP A 137 12.44 -6.21 0.86
CA ASP A 137 11.72 -7.00 -0.14
C ASP A 137 11.17 -6.11 -1.26
N GLY A 138 10.61 -4.95 -0.92
CA GLY A 138 10.16 -3.97 -1.90
C GLY A 138 11.30 -3.45 -2.77
N HIS A 139 12.43 -3.13 -2.18
CA HIS A 139 13.62 -2.71 -2.90
C HIS A 139 14.15 -3.82 -3.81
N LEU A 140 14.23 -5.08 -3.32
CA LEU A 140 14.66 -6.23 -4.12
C LEU A 140 13.77 -6.43 -5.35
N ALA A 141 12.45 -6.42 -5.17
CA ALA A 141 11.50 -6.59 -6.27
C ALA A 141 11.66 -5.48 -7.32
N TYR A 142 11.73 -4.22 -6.89
CA TYR A 142 11.89 -3.08 -7.79
C TYR A 142 13.20 -3.12 -8.58
N THR A 143 14.31 -3.36 -7.92
CA THR A 143 15.63 -3.37 -8.57
C THR A 143 15.79 -4.55 -9.52
N TYR A 144 15.27 -5.73 -9.16
CA TYR A 144 15.24 -6.88 -10.03
C TYR A 144 14.44 -6.59 -11.30
N LEU A 145 13.20 -6.10 -11.18
CA LEU A 145 12.34 -5.79 -12.33
C LEU A 145 12.92 -4.69 -13.20
N THR A 146 13.64 -3.73 -12.62
CA THR A 146 14.33 -2.69 -13.39
C THR A 146 15.49 -3.26 -14.20
N ALA A 147 16.27 -4.18 -13.61
CA ALA A 147 17.41 -4.81 -14.28
C ALA A 147 17.00 -5.81 -15.37
N HIS A 148 15.88 -6.51 -15.17
CA HIS A 148 15.38 -7.57 -16.06
C HIS A 148 14.10 -7.15 -16.83
N ALA A 149 13.83 -5.85 -16.95
CA ALA A 149 12.59 -5.32 -17.50
C ALA A 149 12.22 -5.91 -18.88
N ALA A 150 13.21 -6.03 -19.77
CA ALA A 150 12.99 -6.57 -21.13
C ALA A 150 12.54 -8.03 -21.13
N GLU A 151 13.01 -8.84 -20.18
CA GLU A 151 12.65 -10.26 -20.06
C GLU A 151 11.17 -10.44 -19.66
N HIS A 152 10.61 -9.42 -18.97
CA HIS A 152 9.22 -9.41 -18.51
C HIS A 152 8.30 -8.50 -19.35
N GLY A 153 8.72 -8.06 -20.53
CA GLY A 153 7.91 -7.17 -21.37
C GLY A 153 7.65 -5.81 -20.73
N ILE A 154 8.56 -5.31 -19.88
CA ILE A 154 8.46 -4.05 -19.15
C ILE A 154 9.33 -2.98 -19.82
N ALA A 155 8.82 -1.77 -19.92
CA ALA A 155 9.59 -0.59 -20.29
C ALA A 155 10.36 -0.09 -19.04
N PRO A 156 11.71 -0.16 -19.03
CA PRO A 156 12.49 0.02 -17.79
C PRO A 156 12.50 1.46 -17.25
N ASP A 157 12.08 2.43 -18.03
CA ASP A 157 11.94 3.84 -17.68
C ASP A 157 10.53 4.20 -17.18
N ARG A 158 9.61 3.22 -17.18
CA ARG A 158 8.19 3.40 -16.85
C ARG A 158 7.73 2.42 -15.77
N ILE A 159 8.53 2.25 -14.72
CA ILE A 159 8.20 1.42 -13.55
C ILE A 159 7.86 2.33 -12.37
N GLY A 160 6.62 2.26 -11.89
CA GLY A 160 6.15 2.95 -10.68
C GLY A 160 6.08 2.04 -9.47
N LEU A 161 6.04 2.65 -8.27
CA LEU A 161 5.73 1.98 -7.01
C LEU A 161 4.35 2.40 -6.53
N ALA A 162 3.54 1.44 -6.07
CA ALA A 162 2.23 1.75 -5.49
C ALA A 162 1.97 0.92 -4.23
N GLY A 163 1.33 1.50 -3.25
CA GLY A 163 0.96 0.79 -2.04
C GLY A 163 -0.14 1.46 -1.24
N ALA A 164 -0.90 0.65 -0.52
CA ALA A 164 -1.97 1.10 0.34
C ALA A 164 -1.65 0.79 1.80
N SER A 165 -1.94 1.73 2.72
CA SER A 165 -1.79 1.55 4.17
C SER A 165 -0.36 1.09 4.54
N GLY A 166 -0.19 -0.08 5.17
CA GLY A 166 1.11 -0.68 5.44
C GLY A 166 1.97 -0.86 4.20
N GLY A 167 1.37 -1.24 3.05
CA GLY A 167 2.07 -1.32 1.76
C GLY A 167 2.53 0.04 1.23
N GLY A 168 1.86 1.12 1.59
CA GLY A 168 2.29 2.50 1.31
C GLY A 168 3.60 2.84 2.03
N ALA A 169 3.78 2.37 3.28
CA ALA A 169 5.06 2.47 3.99
C ALA A 169 6.17 1.70 3.26
N VAL A 170 5.87 0.45 2.83
CA VAL A 170 6.83 -0.40 2.08
C VAL A 170 7.25 0.28 0.77
N ALA A 171 6.30 0.78 -0.02
CA ALA A 171 6.56 1.50 -1.27
C ALA A 171 7.44 2.73 -1.04
N THR A 172 7.11 3.52 -0.02
CA THR A 172 7.86 4.75 0.32
C THR A 172 9.27 4.42 0.79
N ALA A 173 9.43 3.42 1.66
CA ALA A 173 10.74 2.99 2.15
C ALA A 173 11.61 2.42 1.02
N ALA A 174 11.03 1.62 0.10
CA ALA A 174 11.73 1.13 -1.07
C ALA A 174 12.19 2.29 -1.98
N ALA A 175 11.35 3.31 -2.20
CA ALA A 175 11.73 4.50 -2.97
C ALA A 175 12.88 5.27 -2.29
N LEU A 176 12.88 5.40 -0.97
CA LEU A 176 13.99 5.98 -0.20
C LEU A 176 15.26 5.18 -0.37
N MET A 177 15.21 3.84 -0.28
CA MET A 177 16.38 2.96 -0.48
C MET A 177 16.98 3.12 -1.88
N VAL A 178 16.14 3.13 -2.93
CA VAL A 178 16.55 3.33 -4.32
C VAL A 178 17.27 4.66 -4.49
N ARG A 179 16.71 5.74 -3.97
CA ARG A 179 17.31 7.07 -4.00
C ARG A 179 18.67 7.11 -3.30
N ASP A 180 18.71 6.63 -2.06
CA ASP A 180 19.89 6.72 -1.20
C ASP A 180 21.07 5.88 -1.72
N ARG A 181 20.76 4.84 -2.52
CA ARG A 181 21.76 4.00 -3.20
C ARG A 181 22.14 4.51 -4.59
N GLY A 182 21.54 5.60 -5.05
CA GLY A 182 21.83 6.19 -6.37
C GLY A 182 21.41 5.30 -7.53
N GLU A 183 20.39 4.46 -7.31
CA GLU A 183 19.82 3.55 -8.32
C GLU A 183 18.82 4.29 -9.22
N ARG A 184 18.34 3.64 -10.27
CA ARG A 184 17.35 4.24 -11.17
C ARG A 184 16.07 4.55 -10.39
N PRO A 185 15.61 5.82 -10.35
CA PRO A 185 14.42 6.19 -9.59
C PRO A 185 13.15 5.60 -10.21
N PRO A 186 12.14 5.25 -9.42
CA PRO A 186 10.81 4.93 -9.91
C PRO A 186 10.22 6.10 -10.70
N ARG A 187 9.38 5.78 -11.70
CA ARG A 187 8.68 6.80 -12.49
C ARG A 187 7.68 7.60 -11.69
N LEU A 188 7.07 6.97 -10.69
CA LEU A 188 6.13 7.57 -9.76
C LEU A 188 6.08 6.78 -8.44
N LEU A 189 5.52 7.44 -7.41
CA LEU A 189 5.13 6.82 -6.15
C LEU A 189 3.64 7.09 -5.91
N SER A 190 2.84 6.04 -5.78
CA SER A 190 1.38 6.15 -5.58
C SER A 190 0.97 5.55 -4.25
N LEU A 191 0.45 6.38 -3.36
CA LEU A 191 0.21 6.06 -1.96
C LEU A 191 -1.27 6.28 -1.61
N HIS A 192 -1.92 5.24 -1.10
CA HIS A 192 -3.27 5.34 -0.56
C HIS A 192 -3.20 5.23 0.96
N TYR A 193 -3.59 6.28 1.65
CA TYR A 193 -3.62 6.37 3.11
C TYR A 193 -2.42 5.66 3.77
N PRO A 194 -1.17 6.03 3.39
CA PRO A 194 0.01 5.27 3.79
C PRO A 194 0.30 5.36 5.29
N MET A 195 0.71 4.25 5.89
CA MET A 195 1.14 4.14 7.28
C MET A 195 2.62 4.57 7.41
N LEU A 196 2.89 5.85 7.73
CA LEU A 196 4.23 6.43 7.60
C LEU A 196 4.98 6.68 8.91
N ASP A 197 4.27 7.02 9.99
CA ASP A 197 4.87 7.54 11.22
C ASP A 197 4.46 6.73 12.46
N ASP A 198 5.43 6.02 13.03
CA ASP A 198 5.26 5.17 14.20
C ASP A 198 4.99 5.92 15.51
N ARG A 199 5.22 7.24 15.54
CA ARG A 199 5.11 8.04 16.77
C ARG A 199 3.69 8.26 17.25
N GLY A 200 2.69 8.21 16.38
CA GLY A 200 1.29 8.42 16.71
C GLY A 200 1.01 9.76 17.41
N VAL A 201 1.72 10.82 17.01
CA VAL A 201 1.69 12.14 17.68
C VAL A 201 0.71 13.12 17.05
N THR A 202 0.20 12.81 15.87
CA THR A 202 -0.72 13.69 15.13
C THR A 202 -2.09 13.75 15.82
N ARG A 203 -2.91 14.72 15.43
CA ARG A 203 -4.27 14.83 15.94
C ARG A 203 -5.11 13.66 15.45
N SER A 204 -5.10 13.34 14.14
CA SER A 204 -5.86 12.22 13.59
C SER A 204 -5.50 10.88 14.23
N SER A 205 -4.21 10.60 14.44
CA SER A 205 -3.76 9.37 15.10
C SER A 205 -4.21 9.21 16.54
N ARG A 206 -4.73 10.29 17.16
CA ARG A 206 -5.24 10.30 18.56
C ARG A 206 -6.76 10.33 18.64
N GLU A 207 -7.43 11.00 17.68
CA GLU A 207 -8.88 11.21 17.72
C GLU A 207 -9.69 10.12 17.02
N ILE A 208 -9.09 9.35 16.09
CA ILE A 208 -9.78 8.26 15.39
C ILE A 208 -9.64 6.98 16.22
N THR A 209 -10.69 6.65 16.99
CA THR A 209 -10.66 5.59 18.01
C THR A 209 -11.83 4.61 17.95
N ASP A 210 -12.86 4.89 17.13
CA ASP A 210 -14.17 4.22 17.23
C ASP A 210 -14.87 4.01 15.87
N LEU A 211 -14.16 4.12 14.77
CA LEU A 211 -14.69 3.80 13.43
C LEU A 211 -14.74 2.29 13.17
N GLY A 212 -13.79 1.55 13.73
CA GLY A 212 -13.79 0.10 13.77
C GLY A 212 -13.23 -0.58 12.52
N VAL A 213 -12.52 0.15 11.64
CA VAL A 213 -11.77 -0.42 10.50
C VAL A 213 -10.29 -0.48 10.82
N TRP A 214 -9.64 0.69 10.89
CA TRP A 214 -8.26 0.83 11.34
C TRP A 214 -8.20 2.07 12.22
N ASP A 215 -8.30 1.84 13.49
CA ASP A 215 -8.32 2.89 14.50
C ASP A 215 -6.96 3.03 15.19
N ARG A 216 -6.90 3.95 16.13
CA ARG A 216 -5.69 4.16 16.93
C ARG A 216 -5.14 2.86 17.54
N GLN A 217 -6.01 1.98 18.03
CA GLN A 217 -5.58 0.78 18.77
C GLN A 217 -4.90 -0.22 17.83
N GLU A 218 -5.49 -0.48 16.65
CA GLU A 218 -4.92 -1.34 15.61
C GLU A 218 -3.58 -0.79 15.13
N ASN A 219 -3.50 0.54 14.96
CA ASN A 219 -2.27 1.21 14.55
C ASN A 219 -1.14 1.04 15.60
N LEU A 220 -1.44 1.13 16.88
CA LEU A 220 -0.46 0.88 17.96
C LEU A 220 0.03 -0.57 17.97
N TYR A 221 -0.86 -1.54 17.81
CA TYR A 221 -0.48 -2.96 17.75
C TYR A 221 0.38 -3.27 16.52
N ALA A 222 0.02 -2.72 15.35
CA ALA A 222 0.78 -2.91 14.13
C ALA A 222 2.19 -2.33 14.25
N TRP A 223 2.34 -1.09 14.71
CA TRP A 223 3.66 -0.51 14.94
C TRP A 223 4.47 -1.25 16.01
N ALA A 224 3.82 -1.75 17.07
CA ALA A 224 4.50 -2.59 18.06
C ALA A 224 5.02 -3.91 17.44
N ALA A 225 4.30 -4.53 16.53
CA ALA A 225 4.76 -5.71 15.81
C ALA A 225 5.92 -5.39 14.86
N VAL A 226 5.84 -4.25 14.13
CA VAL A 226 6.84 -3.83 13.13
C VAL A 226 8.16 -3.40 13.77
N LEU A 227 8.13 -2.69 14.91
CA LEU A 227 9.31 -2.05 15.51
C LEU A 227 9.68 -2.58 16.90
N GLY A 228 8.81 -3.39 17.53
CA GLY A 228 9.00 -3.83 18.91
C GLY A 228 9.13 -2.67 19.88
N ASP A 229 10.08 -2.75 20.79
CA ASP A 229 10.37 -1.71 21.80
C ASP A 229 10.92 -0.39 21.21
N ARG A 230 11.15 -0.34 19.91
CA ARG A 230 11.69 0.84 19.23
C ARG A 230 10.62 1.85 18.79
N VAL A 231 9.33 1.53 18.95
CA VAL A 231 8.24 2.47 18.62
C VAL A 231 8.47 3.80 19.32
N GLY A 232 8.46 4.90 18.56
CA GLY A 232 8.69 6.24 19.08
C GLY A 232 10.13 6.59 19.45
N ALA A 233 11.08 5.66 19.38
CA ALA A 233 12.48 5.92 19.67
C ALA A 233 13.08 6.96 18.69
N PRO A 234 14.02 7.82 19.13
CA PRO A 234 14.51 8.91 18.30
C PRO A 234 15.36 8.44 17.10
N ASP A 235 15.88 7.23 17.15
CA ASP A 235 16.81 6.64 16.18
C ASP A 235 16.13 5.64 15.21
N VAL A 236 14.79 5.59 15.16
CA VAL A 236 14.08 4.77 14.16
C VAL A 236 14.44 5.26 12.76
N HIS A 237 15.01 4.35 11.97
CA HIS A 237 15.45 4.67 10.62
C HIS A 237 14.29 4.92 9.66
N PRO A 238 14.41 5.85 8.69
CA PRO A 238 13.34 6.11 7.70
C PRO A 238 12.91 4.90 6.87
N TYR A 239 13.74 3.90 6.70
CA TYR A 239 13.35 2.65 6.03
C TYR A 239 12.39 1.79 6.88
N CYS A 240 12.32 2.07 8.19
CA CYS A 240 11.38 1.40 9.09
C CYS A 240 10.08 2.21 9.29
N ALA A 241 10.18 3.54 9.23
CA ALA A 241 9.05 4.48 9.36
C ALA A 241 9.31 5.69 8.44
N PRO A 242 8.85 5.66 7.18
CA PRO A 242 9.20 6.64 6.16
C PRO A 242 8.85 8.10 6.49
N GLY A 243 7.82 8.31 7.30
CA GLY A 243 7.45 9.62 7.82
C GLY A 243 8.55 10.31 8.62
N ARG A 244 9.58 9.57 9.06
CA ARG A 244 10.74 10.10 9.78
C ARG A 244 11.85 10.65 8.90
N ALA A 245 11.79 10.42 7.58
CA ALA A 245 12.78 10.96 6.66
C ALA A 245 12.82 12.48 6.74
N THR A 246 13.99 13.06 6.96
CA THR A 246 14.20 14.50 7.03
C THR A 246 14.52 15.10 5.66
N ASP A 247 15.12 14.31 4.78
CA ASP A 247 15.36 14.65 3.38
C ASP A 247 14.45 13.80 2.47
N LEU A 248 13.62 14.48 1.70
CA LEU A 248 12.69 13.88 0.73
C LEU A 248 13.03 14.29 -0.72
N GLY A 249 14.11 15.05 -0.91
CA GLY A 249 14.58 15.43 -2.24
C GLY A 249 14.93 14.21 -3.08
N GLY A 250 14.66 14.28 -4.40
CA GLY A 250 14.96 13.20 -5.33
C GLY A 250 14.01 12.01 -5.30
N LEU A 251 12.95 12.04 -4.48
CA LEU A 251 11.84 11.09 -4.62
C LEU A 251 11.04 11.38 -5.89
N PRO A 252 10.37 10.39 -6.49
CA PRO A 252 9.62 10.58 -7.73
C PRO A 252 8.33 11.38 -7.52
N ASP A 253 7.71 11.80 -8.62
CA ASP A 253 6.37 12.38 -8.61
C ASP A 253 5.43 11.50 -7.78
N THR A 254 4.74 12.09 -6.80
CA THR A 254 4.01 11.35 -5.77
C THR A 254 2.53 11.67 -5.78
N PHE A 255 1.70 10.64 -5.78
CA PHE A 255 0.26 10.71 -5.52
C PHE A 255 -0.02 10.25 -4.08
N ILE A 256 -0.82 11.03 -3.34
CA ILE A 256 -1.28 10.66 -2.00
C ILE A 256 -2.79 10.88 -1.92
N ALA A 257 -3.53 9.85 -1.49
CA ALA A 257 -4.96 9.94 -1.21
C ALA A 257 -5.24 9.45 0.22
N VAL A 258 -6.04 10.19 1.00
CA VAL A 258 -6.38 9.84 2.37
C VAL A 258 -7.80 10.29 2.73
N GLY A 259 -8.46 9.56 3.62
CA GLY A 259 -9.77 9.91 4.13
C GLY A 259 -9.72 10.98 5.24
N GLN A 260 -10.77 11.80 5.35
CA GLN A 260 -10.88 12.79 6.43
C GLN A 260 -10.91 12.12 7.82
N PHE A 261 -11.51 10.95 7.94
CA PHE A 261 -11.63 10.18 9.18
C PHE A 261 -10.66 8.98 9.20
N ASP A 262 -9.41 9.25 8.83
CA ASP A 262 -8.33 8.27 8.82
C ASP A 262 -7.27 8.62 9.88
N VAL A 263 -6.76 7.60 10.58
CA VAL A 263 -5.69 7.79 11.58
C VAL A 263 -4.43 8.38 10.95
N PHE A 264 -4.18 8.12 9.65
CA PHE A 264 -3.01 8.56 8.91
C PHE A 264 -3.17 9.94 8.26
N ARG A 265 -4.38 10.53 8.27
CA ARG A 265 -4.69 11.80 7.60
C ARG A 265 -3.62 12.88 7.81
N ASP A 266 -3.29 13.17 9.05
CA ASP A 266 -2.43 14.31 9.35
C ASP A 266 -0.96 14.03 9.03
N GLU A 267 -0.50 12.78 9.19
CA GLU A 267 0.86 12.39 8.81
C GLU A 267 1.04 12.40 7.27
N ASP A 268 0.01 11.99 6.53
CA ASP A 268 0.02 11.99 5.07
C ASP A 268 0.02 13.42 4.51
N ILE A 269 -0.78 14.31 5.10
CA ILE A 269 -0.78 15.74 4.76
C ILE A 269 0.59 16.37 5.06
N ASP A 270 1.17 16.07 6.23
CA ASP A 270 2.51 16.58 6.57
C ASP A 270 3.58 16.02 5.64
N PHE A 271 3.52 14.74 5.32
CA PHE A 271 4.46 14.11 4.38
C PHE A 271 4.38 14.74 3.00
N ALA A 272 3.16 14.95 2.46
CA ALA A 272 2.94 15.66 1.20
C ALA A 272 3.52 17.09 1.23
N ARG A 273 3.27 17.84 2.30
CA ARG A 273 3.82 19.20 2.49
C ARG A 273 5.36 19.19 2.48
N ARG A 274 5.98 18.19 3.12
CA ARG A 274 7.45 18.07 3.15
C ARG A 274 8.04 17.65 1.80
N LEU A 275 7.35 16.79 1.04
CA LEU A 275 7.71 16.45 -0.34
C LEU A 275 7.72 17.69 -1.22
N ILE A 276 6.64 18.51 -1.17
CA ILE A 276 6.55 19.79 -1.92
C ILE A 276 7.69 20.72 -1.53
N ALA A 277 7.99 20.86 -0.24
CA ALA A 277 9.10 21.70 0.24
C ALA A 277 10.47 21.20 -0.22
N ALA A 278 10.62 19.91 -0.48
CA ALA A 278 11.83 19.29 -1.04
C ALA A 278 11.89 19.35 -2.58
N GLY A 279 10.90 20.00 -3.24
CA GLY A 279 10.86 20.14 -4.70
C GLY A 279 10.28 18.93 -5.44
N VAL A 280 9.65 18.00 -4.75
CA VAL A 280 8.98 16.83 -5.35
C VAL A 280 7.56 17.22 -5.76
N PRO A 281 7.12 16.96 -7.02
CA PRO A 281 5.74 17.15 -7.44
C PRO A 281 4.79 16.21 -6.68
N VAL A 282 3.68 16.75 -6.15
CA VAL A 282 2.71 15.97 -5.36
C VAL A 282 1.28 16.28 -5.77
N ASP A 283 0.53 15.22 -6.07
CA ASP A 283 -0.94 15.27 -6.14
C ASP A 283 -1.50 14.73 -4.81
N LEU A 284 -1.95 15.63 -3.91
CA LEU A 284 -2.56 15.27 -2.63
C LEU A 284 -4.08 15.40 -2.68
N HIS A 285 -4.78 14.34 -2.29
CA HIS A 285 -6.24 14.30 -2.21
C HIS A 285 -6.70 13.87 -0.82
N VAL A 286 -7.44 14.76 -0.13
CA VAL A 286 -8.11 14.44 1.13
C VAL A 286 -9.60 14.31 0.86
N TYR A 287 -10.12 13.10 1.01
CA TYR A 287 -11.52 12.81 0.73
C TYR A 287 -12.38 13.06 1.98
N ALA A 288 -13.20 14.10 1.89
CA ALA A 288 -14.14 14.44 2.97
C ALA A 288 -15.09 13.25 3.23
N HIS A 289 -15.48 13.06 4.48
CA HIS A 289 -16.42 12.02 4.92
C HIS A 289 -15.97 10.57 4.71
N ALA A 290 -14.71 10.32 4.27
CA ALA A 290 -14.13 8.98 4.09
C ALA A 290 -13.36 8.52 5.33
N PHE A 291 -13.44 7.21 5.61
CA PHE A 291 -12.66 6.51 6.63
C PHE A 291 -11.49 5.71 6.00
N HIS A 292 -10.64 5.06 6.79
CA HIS A 292 -9.52 4.27 6.29
C HIS A 292 -9.97 3.11 5.38
N SER A 293 -9.38 2.98 4.20
CA SER A 293 -9.71 1.93 3.21
C SER A 293 -11.17 1.95 2.73
N TRP A 294 -11.80 3.13 2.66
CA TRP A 294 -13.19 3.27 2.22
C TRP A 294 -13.44 2.69 0.82
N ASP A 295 -12.45 2.78 -0.05
CA ASP A 295 -12.50 2.28 -1.43
C ASP A 295 -12.60 0.76 -1.50
N VAL A 296 -11.95 0.06 -0.56
CA VAL A 296 -12.01 -1.40 -0.42
C VAL A 296 -13.37 -1.86 0.13
N PHE A 297 -13.88 -1.19 1.17
CA PHE A 297 -15.10 -1.60 1.85
C PHE A 297 -16.38 -1.07 1.21
N ALA A 298 -16.30 0.02 0.45
CA ALA A 298 -17.41 0.59 -0.30
C ALA A 298 -17.04 0.81 -1.79
N PRO A 299 -16.69 -0.27 -2.53
CA PRO A 299 -16.13 -0.16 -3.89
C PRO A 299 -17.11 0.44 -4.90
N HIS A 300 -18.42 0.41 -4.59
CA HIS A 300 -19.47 0.93 -5.47
C HIS A 300 -19.98 2.32 -5.08
N SER A 301 -19.40 2.96 -4.05
CA SER A 301 -19.80 4.30 -3.66
C SER A 301 -19.42 5.35 -4.70
N ALA A 302 -20.16 6.46 -4.73
CA ALA A 302 -19.84 7.59 -5.60
C ALA A 302 -18.46 8.17 -5.29
N LEU A 303 -18.09 8.17 -4.01
CA LEU A 303 -16.78 8.67 -3.56
C LEU A 303 -15.63 7.79 -4.04
N THR A 304 -15.78 6.46 -3.97
CA THR A 304 -14.78 5.51 -4.49
C THR A 304 -14.59 5.66 -5.99
N ARG A 305 -15.67 5.77 -6.77
CA ARG A 305 -15.56 6.02 -8.21
C ARG A 305 -14.81 7.31 -8.54
N THR A 306 -15.04 8.37 -7.77
CA THR A 306 -14.33 9.64 -7.93
C THR A 306 -12.84 9.49 -7.63
N PHE A 307 -12.51 8.80 -6.55
CA PHE A 307 -11.13 8.47 -6.18
C PHE A 307 -10.44 7.64 -7.28
N GLU A 308 -11.03 6.52 -7.69
CA GLU A 308 -10.47 5.65 -8.72
C GLU A 308 -10.21 6.39 -10.04
N GLN A 309 -11.17 7.21 -10.49
CA GLN A 309 -11.00 8.01 -11.70
C GLN A 309 -9.80 8.94 -11.59
N THR A 310 -9.68 9.68 -10.48
CA THR A 310 -8.57 10.61 -10.23
C THR A 310 -7.23 9.88 -10.20
N TRP A 311 -7.18 8.76 -9.48
CA TRP A 311 -5.99 7.92 -9.37
C TRP A 311 -5.57 7.29 -10.70
N HIS A 312 -6.52 6.70 -11.43
CA HIS A 312 -6.23 6.10 -12.75
C HIS A 312 -5.76 7.14 -13.76
N ASP A 313 -6.31 8.35 -13.73
CA ASP A 313 -5.87 9.44 -14.61
C ASP A 313 -4.45 9.90 -14.26
N TYR A 314 -4.09 9.94 -12.97
CA TYR A 314 -2.72 10.18 -12.53
C TYR A 314 -1.78 9.09 -13.06
N LEU A 315 -2.09 7.81 -12.85
CA LEU A 315 -1.26 6.69 -13.29
C LEU A 315 -1.07 6.70 -14.82
N ARG A 316 -2.15 6.92 -15.59
CA ARG A 316 -2.07 6.99 -17.06
C ARG A 316 -1.16 8.13 -17.53
N ARG A 317 -1.29 9.31 -16.96
CA ARG A 317 -0.42 10.45 -17.33
C ARG A 317 1.06 10.15 -17.11
N HIS A 318 1.41 9.47 -16.02
CA HIS A 318 2.81 9.25 -15.67
C HIS A 318 3.41 7.99 -16.29
N LEU A 319 2.61 6.95 -16.53
CA LEU A 319 3.10 5.68 -17.05
C LEU A 319 3.03 5.60 -18.58
N HIS A 320 2.08 6.29 -19.22
CA HIS A 320 1.90 6.22 -20.69
C HIS A 320 2.22 7.53 -21.41
N GLY A 321 2.44 8.62 -20.66
CA GLY A 321 2.77 9.96 -21.19
C GLY A 321 4.23 10.14 -21.61
#